data_6d43f938a94bda3709e9ec93f009c021
#
_entry.id   6d43f938a94bda3709e9ec93f009c021
#
_cell.length_a   1.000
_cell.length_b   1.000
_cell.length_c   1.000
_cell.angle_alpha   90.00
_cell.angle_beta   90.00
_cell.angle_gamma   90.00
#
_symmetry.space_group_name_H-M   'P 1'
#
loop_
_entity.id
_entity.type
_entity.pdbx_description
1 polymer ?
#
loop_
_entity_poly.entity_id
_entity_poly.type
_entity_poly.pdbx_seq_one_letter_code
_entity_poly.pdbx_strand_id
1 'polypeptide(L)'
;MADKTPTFSDIVKNTIREVRQPFIDLFKASQALWGINVSYLIEGITYFGIVGLLAIYFNDFVGLNDIQAGQMVGVLTAGITLSMLFLGATVDMIGPRKAILISLFFMLIGRIILTLSPTMFATKGLWSTTHLVALAGLLGVIIGYGIYQPACYAAVKYFTTEKEAAMGYAMLYALMNLGGFLPGLISPPVRHSHGILGVFWVYVFLTAVGIV
;
A
#
# COMPACT_ATOMS: atom_id res chain seq x y z
N MET A 1 52.46 7.30 11.89
CA MET A 1 51.40 7.25 12.93
C MET A 1 50.89 5.82 12.95
N ALA A 2 51.11 5.10 14.04
CA ALA A 2 50.70 3.70 14.15
C ALA A 2 49.14 3.64 14.28
N ASP A 3 48.55 3.01 13.33
CA ASP A 3 47.11 2.73 13.33
C ASP A 3 46.82 1.75 14.49
N LYS A 4 46.20 2.26 15.57
CA LYS A 4 45.82 1.43 16.71
C LYS A 4 44.72 0.49 16.29
N THR A 5 44.98 -0.82 16.21
CA THR A 5 43.96 -1.84 16.03
C THR A 5 42.86 -1.64 17.08
N PRO A 6 41.58 -1.55 16.65
CA PRO A 6 40.48 -1.29 17.57
C PRO A 6 40.35 -2.41 18.60
N THR A 7 40.22 -2.05 19.87
CA THR A 7 39.99 -2.99 20.96
C THR A 7 38.58 -3.64 20.79
N PHE A 8 38.38 -4.87 21.28
CA PHE A 8 37.09 -5.53 21.24
C PHE A 8 35.96 -4.67 21.81
N SER A 9 36.23 -3.92 22.88
CA SER A 9 35.28 -2.93 23.44
C SER A 9 34.92 -1.82 22.44
N ASP A 10 35.87 -1.39 21.61
CA ASP A 10 35.65 -0.34 20.61
C ASP A 10 34.83 -0.88 19.45
N ILE A 11 35.07 -2.15 19.06
CA ILE A 11 34.27 -2.83 18.03
C ILE A 11 32.81 -2.96 18.49
N VAL A 12 32.60 -3.45 19.71
CA VAL A 12 31.22 -3.61 20.26
C VAL A 12 30.51 -2.26 20.38
N LYS A 13 31.19 -1.22 20.89
CA LYS A 13 30.61 0.13 20.97
C LYS A 13 30.28 0.73 19.62
N ASN A 14 31.15 0.54 18.64
CA ASN A 14 30.91 1.03 17.27
C ASN A 14 29.76 0.27 16.63
N THR A 15 29.69 -1.05 16.76
CA THR A 15 28.58 -1.85 16.24
C THR A 15 27.24 -1.45 16.86
N ILE A 16 27.17 -1.26 18.18
CA ILE A 16 25.96 -0.77 18.86
C ILE A 16 25.60 0.63 18.36
N ARG A 17 26.58 1.51 18.17
CA ARG A 17 26.37 2.85 17.64
C ARG A 17 25.87 2.81 16.20
N GLU A 18 26.46 2.00 15.34
CA GLU A 18 26.07 1.81 13.94
C GLU A 18 24.63 1.28 13.82
N VAL A 19 24.23 0.38 14.70
CA VAL A 19 22.85 -0.14 14.74
C VAL A 19 21.86 0.91 15.29
N ARG A 20 22.25 1.64 16.33
CA ARG A 20 21.36 2.59 17.00
C ARG A 20 21.21 3.92 16.26
N GLN A 21 22.29 4.41 15.63
CA GLN A 21 22.33 5.72 15.00
C GLN A 21 21.27 5.91 13.90
N PRO A 22 21.04 4.96 12.98
CA PRO A 22 20.00 5.07 11.96
C PRO A 22 18.59 5.24 12.53
N PHE A 23 18.28 4.60 13.68
CA PHE A 23 16.99 4.81 14.34
C PHE A 23 16.85 6.22 14.92
N ILE A 24 17.93 6.75 15.53
CA ILE A 24 17.93 8.12 16.06
C ILE A 24 17.77 9.13 14.94
N ASP A 25 18.49 8.93 13.83
CA ASP A 25 18.45 9.82 12.68
C ASP A 25 17.06 9.76 11.99
N LEU A 26 16.43 8.59 11.98
CA LEU A 26 15.06 8.42 11.49
C LEU A 26 14.05 9.23 12.32
N PHE A 27 14.16 9.25 13.66
CA PHE A 27 13.30 10.09 14.51
C PHE A 27 13.47 11.59 14.26
N LYS A 28 14.64 11.99 13.74
CA LYS A 28 14.93 13.37 13.33
C LYS A 28 14.61 13.64 11.85
N ALA A 29 14.13 12.66 11.14
CA ALA A 29 13.83 12.75 9.73
C ALA A 29 12.79 13.83 9.43
N SER A 30 12.77 14.30 8.19
CA SER A 30 11.86 15.33 7.74
C SER A 30 10.39 14.92 7.93
N GLN A 31 9.51 15.87 8.20
CA GLN A 31 8.06 15.63 8.26
C GLN A 31 7.53 14.98 6.99
N ALA A 32 8.14 15.30 5.83
CA ALA A 32 7.78 14.68 4.55
C ALA A 32 8.05 13.17 4.56
N LEU A 33 9.18 12.71 5.11
CA LEU A 33 9.47 11.28 5.22
C LEU A 33 8.50 10.57 6.16
N TRP A 34 8.13 11.19 7.27
CA TRP A 34 7.13 10.65 8.18
C TRP A 34 5.75 10.56 7.53
N GLY A 35 5.32 11.58 6.77
CA GLY A 35 4.07 11.54 6.01
C GLY A 35 4.04 10.38 5.02
N ILE A 36 5.13 10.15 4.28
CA ILE A 36 5.25 9.01 3.36
C ILE A 36 5.15 7.68 4.11
N ASN A 37 5.85 7.54 5.22
CA ASN A 37 5.84 6.32 6.02
C ASN A 37 4.45 6.00 6.58
N VAL A 38 3.74 7.00 7.10
CA VAL A 38 2.37 6.85 7.62
C VAL A 38 1.41 6.49 6.47
N SER A 39 1.48 7.21 5.36
CA SER A 39 0.69 6.89 4.16
C SER A 39 0.97 5.47 3.68
N TYR A 40 2.23 5.03 3.67
CA TYR A 40 2.62 3.70 3.23
C TYR A 40 2.11 2.59 4.15
N LEU A 41 2.12 2.82 5.47
CA LEU A 41 1.51 1.92 6.44
C LEU A 41 -0.01 1.81 6.22
N ILE A 42 -0.70 2.94 6.09
CA ILE A 42 -2.15 2.98 5.86
C ILE A 42 -2.50 2.22 4.57
N GLU A 43 -1.74 2.46 3.49
CA GLU A 43 -1.95 1.75 2.24
C GLU A 43 -1.62 0.25 2.34
N GLY A 44 -0.62 -0.14 3.11
CA GLY A 44 -0.35 -1.54 3.43
C GLY A 44 -1.55 -2.21 4.10
N ILE A 45 -2.12 -1.57 5.14
CA ILE A 45 -3.34 -2.05 5.81
C ILE A 45 -4.47 -2.21 4.80
N THR A 46 -4.70 -1.22 3.97
CA THR A 46 -5.80 -1.20 3.02
C THR A 46 -5.63 -2.25 1.92
N TYR A 47 -4.43 -2.38 1.38
CA TYR A 47 -4.10 -3.35 0.33
C TYR A 47 -4.33 -4.78 0.81
N PHE A 48 -3.67 -5.16 1.90
CA PHE A 48 -3.78 -6.54 2.39
C PHE A 48 -5.17 -6.87 2.92
N GLY A 49 -5.86 -5.87 3.48
CA GLY A 49 -7.24 -6.03 3.92
C GLY A 49 -8.20 -6.29 2.77
N ILE A 50 -8.09 -5.55 1.67
CA ILE A 50 -8.90 -5.76 0.48
C ILE A 50 -8.54 -7.08 -0.21
N VAL A 51 -7.25 -7.34 -0.46
CA VAL A 51 -6.79 -8.57 -1.12
C VAL A 51 -7.27 -9.81 -0.37
N GLY A 52 -7.20 -9.81 0.96
CA GLY A 52 -7.64 -10.94 1.79
C GLY A 52 -9.14 -11.24 1.71
N LEU A 53 -9.96 -10.27 1.31
CA LEU A 53 -11.42 -10.43 1.19
C LEU A 53 -11.92 -10.37 -0.26
N LEU A 54 -11.05 -10.09 -1.22
CA LEU A 54 -11.44 -9.78 -2.60
C LEU A 54 -12.12 -10.97 -3.31
N ALA A 55 -11.61 -12.19 -3.11
CA ALA A 55 -12.21 -13.39 -3.69
C ALA A 55 -13.63 -13.61 -3.13
N ILE A 56 -13.81 -13.46 -1.81
CA ILE A 56 -15.13 -13.60 -1.17
C ILE A 56 -16.06 -12.49 -1.66
N TYR A 57 -15.57 -11.27 -1.83
CA TYR A 57 -16.33 -10.16 -2.38
C TYR A 57 -16.85 -10.48 -3.79
N PHE A 58 -16.00 -10.96 -4.69
CA PHE A 58 -16.40 -11.29 -6.06
C PHE A 58 -17.34 -12.51 -6.13
N ASN A 59 -17.19 -13.45 -5.20
CA ASN A 59 -18.10 -14.59 -5.11
C ASN A 59 -19.47 -14.18 -4.56
N ASP A 60 -19.54 -13.59 -3.38
CA ASP A 60 -20.80 -13.34 -2.66
C ASP A 60 -21.62 -12.18 -3.29
N PHE A 61 -20.95 -11.10 -3.69
CA PHE A 61 -21.60 -9.87 -4.09
C PHE A 61 -21.70 -9.72 -5.61
N VAL A 62 -20.67 -10.13 -6.35
CA VAL A 62 -20.69 -10.06 -7.82
C VAL A 62 -21.26 -11.34 -8.45
N GLY A 63 -21.24 -12.46 -7.71
CA GLY A 63 -21.79 -13.75 -8.17
C GLY A 63 -20.89 -14.51 -9.14
N LEU A 64 -19.57 -14.35 -8.98
CA LEU A 64 -18.57 -15.16 -9.69
C LEU A 64 -18.38 -16.50 -9.00
N ASN A 65 -18.03 -17.55 -9.75
CA ASN A 65 -17.62 -18.80 -9.14
C ASN A 65 -16.20 -18.67 -8.51
N ASP A 66 -15.79 -19.66 -7.70
CA ASP A 66 -14.53 -19.62 -6.94
C ASP A 66 -13.29 -19.42 -7.82
N ILE A 67 -13.27 -20.06 -9.00
CA ILE A 67 -12.16 -19.92 -9.97
C ILE A 67 -12.11 -18.49 -10.51
N GLN A 68 -13.24 -17.95 -10.94
CA GLN A 68 -13.34 -16.59 -11.45
C GLN A 68 -13.01 -15.53 -10.38
N ALA A 69 -13.50 -15.73 -9.15
CA ALA A 69 -13.23 -14.86 -8.02
C ALA A 69 -11.72 -14.87 -7.68
N GLY A 70 -11.08 -16.04 -7.67
CA GLY A 70 -9.63 -16.17 -7.52
C GLY A 70 -8.86 -15.49 -8.66
N GLN A 71 -9.36 -15.57 -9.91
CA GLN A 71 -8.75 -14.87 -11.04
C GLN A 71 -8.78 -13.33 -10.86
N MET A 72 -9.81 -12.76 -10.21
CA MET A 72 -9.86 -11.31 -9.92
C MET A 72 -8.76 -10.87 -8.94
N VAL A 73 -8.39 -11.72 -7.99
CA VAL A 73 -7.22 -11.49 -7.14
C VAL A 73 -5.93 -11.51 -7.99
N GLY A 74 -5.83 -12.47 -8.92
CA GLY A 74 -4.73 -12.52 -9.90
C GLY A 74 -4.68 -11.27 -10.79
N VAL A 75 -5.82 -10.78 -11.27
CA VAL A 75 -5.93 -9.54 -12.07
C VAL A 75 -5.40 -8.35 -11.27
N LEU A 76 -5.77 -8.23 -9.99
CA LEU A 76 -5.28 -7.15 -9.13
C LEU A 76 -3.74 -7.24 -8.98
N THR A 77 -3.22 -8.39 -8.54
CA THR A 77 -1.81 -8.52 -8.20
C THR A 77 -0.89 -8.44 -9.42
N ALA A 78 -1.22 -9.16 -10.49
CA ALA A 78 -0.48 -9.08 -11.76
C ALA A 78 -0.66 -7.71 -12.43
N GLY A 79 -1.87 -7.16 -12.37
CA GLY A 79 -2.17 -5.83 -12.89
C GLY A 79 -1.33 -4.74 -12.22
N ILE A 80 -1.18 -4.76 -10.90
CA ILE A 80 -0.31 -3.83 -10.17
C ILE A 80 1.14 -3.96 -10.64
N THR A 81 1.67 -5.20 -10.76
CA THR A 81 3.04 -5.43 -11.21
C THR A 81 3.28 -4.87 -12.62
N LEU A 82 2.36 -5.16 -13.55
CA LEU A 82 2.43 -4.62 -14.92
C LEU A 82 2.27 -3.09 -14.92
N SER A 83 1.34 -2.55 -14.14
CA SER A 83 1.13 -1.11 -14.04
C SER A 83 2.38 -0.39 -13.53
N MET A 84 3.09 -0.94 -12.54
CA MET A 84 4.38 -0.38 -12.06
C MET A 84 5.43 -0.32 -13.17
N LEU A 85 5.49 -1.33 -14.03
CA LEU A 85 6.43 -1.38 -15.14
C LEU A 85 6.20 -0.24 -16.15
N PHE A 86 4.93 0.05 -16.47
CA PHE A 86 4.58 1.07 -17.47
C PHE A 86 4.43 2.47 -16.89
N LEU A 87 3.88 2.58 -15.67
CA LEU A 87 3.56 3.87 -15.06
C LEU A 87 4.63 4.37 -14.06
N GLY A 88 5.60 3.53 -13.70
CA GLY A 88 6.66 3.93 -12.77
C GLY A 88 7.46 5.16 -13.25
N ALA A 89 7.69 5.27 -14.54
CA ALA A 89 8.39 6.42 -15.13
C ALA A 89 7.63 7.76 -15.00
N THR A 90 6.32 7.73 -14.73
CA THR A 90 5.55 8.97 -14.51
C THR A 90 6.04 9.75 -13.29
N VAL A 91 6.63 9.06 -12.31
CA VAL A 91 7.18 9.67 -11.09
C VAL A 91 8.32 10.65 -11.43
N ASP A 92 9.16 10.29 -12.40
CA ASP A 92 10.27 11.13 -12.84
C ASP A 92 9.77 12.39 -13.56
N MET A 93 8.61 12.31 -14.21
CA MET A 93 8.02 13.42 -14.96
C MET A 93 7.32 14.45 -14.06
N ILE A 94 6.59 14.01 -13.03
CA ILE A 94 5.73 14.88 -12.21
C ILE A 94 6.24 15.10 -10.80
N GLY A 95 7.27 14.35 -10.40
CA GLY A 95 7.87 14.36 -9.08
C GLY A 95 7.12 13.49 -8.06
N PRO A 96 7.80 12.99 -7.01
CA PRO A 96 7.25 11.99 -6.10
C PRO A 96 6.03 12.48 -5.32
N ARG A 97 6.02 13.74 -4.87
CA ARG A 97 4.90 14.30 -4.10
C ARG A 97 3.58 14.31 -4.88
N LYS A 98 3.61 14.81 -6.12
CA LYS A 98 2.42 14.85 -6.97
C LYS A 98 2.00 13.44 -7.39
N ALA A 99 2.96 12.56 -7.67
CA ALA A 99 2.71 11.18 -8.02
C ALA A 99 1.99 10.43 -6.89
N ILE A 100 2.42 10.57 -5.63
CA ILE A 100 1.76 9.99 -4.45
C ILE A 100 0.32 10.50 -4.33
N LEU A 101 0.09 11.81 -4.42
CA LEU A 101 -1.27 12.36 -4.30
C LEU A 101 -2.19 11.87 -5.41
N ILE A 102 -1.75 11.91 -6.66
CA ILE A 102 -2.53 11.46 -7.82
C ILE A 102 -2.86 9.97 -7.69
N SER A 103 -1.90 9.16 -7.29
CA SER A 103 -2.10 7.72 -7.12
C SER A 103 -3.09 7.40 -6.01
N LEU A 104 -3.03 8.09 -4.87
CA LEU A 104 -3.98 7.94 -3.77
C LEU A 104 -5.41 8.31 -4.20
N PHE A 105 -5.57 9.36 -5.02
CA PHE A 105 -6.88 9.69 -5.60
C PHE A 105 -7.40 8.60 -6.53
N PHE A 106 -6.56 8.02 -7.40
CA PHE A 106 -6.97 6.89 -8.24
C PHE A 106 -7.39 5.68 -7.39
N MET A 107 -6.62 5.36 -6.34
CA MET A 107 -6.96 4.27 -5.43
C MET A 107 -8.24 4.55 -4.65
N LEU A 108 -8.43 5.77 -4.16
CA LEU A 108 -9.65 6.17 -3.44
C LEU A 108 -10.90 6.01 -4.32
N ILE A 109 -10.87 6.59 -5.52
CA ILE A 109 -11.99 6.50 -6.47
C ILE A 109 -12.23 5.04 -6.87
N GLY A 110 -11.17 4.29 -7.17
CA GLY A 110 -11.26 2.87 -7.52
C GLY A 110 -11.91 2.03 -6.41
N ARG A 111 -11.52 2.26 -5.16
CA ARG A 111 -12.11 1.58 -3.99
C ARG A 111 -13.55 1.97 -3.74
N ILE A 112 -13.91 3.24 -3.93
CA ILE A 112 -15.31 3.70 -3.83
C ILE A 112 -16.16 2.98 -4.89
N ILE A 113 -15.72 2.97 -6.14
CA ILE A 113 -16.44 2.29 -7.24
C ILE A 113 -16.56 0.80 -6.95
N LEU A 114 -15.49 0.13 -6.53
CA LEU A 114 -15.48 -1.28 -6.17
C LEU A 114 -16.51 -1.56 -5.07
N THR A 115 -16.50 -0.77 -4.00
CA THR A 115 -17.40 -0.96 -2.84
C THR A 115 -18.86 -0.69 -3.17
N LEU A 116 -19.13 0.30 -4.03
CA LEU A 116 -20.50 0.67 -4.44
C LEU A 116 -21.09 -0.25 -5.49
N SER A 117 -20.28 -0.94 -6.30
CA SER A 117 -20.77 -1.68 -7.46
C SER A 117 -21.91 -2.67 -7.15
N PRO A 118 -21.89 -3.50 -6.09
CA PRO A 118 -22.95 -4.43 -5.79
C PRO A 118 -24.19 -3.80 -5.15
N THR A 119 -24.07 -2.56 -4.65
CA THR A 119 -25.21 -1.83 -4.09
C THR A 119 -25.93 -1.01 -5.14
N MET A 120 -25.24 -0.58 -6.20
CA MET A 120 -25.83 0.20 -7.30
C MET A 120 -26.45 -0.68 -8.38
N PHE A 121 -25.96 -1.90 -8.57
CA PHE A 121 -26.39 -2.79 -9.62
C PHE A 121 -26.78 -4.16 -9.06
N ALA A 122 -27.95 -4.66 -9.44
CA ALA A 122 -28.50 -5.93 -8.96
C ALA A 122 -28.11 -7.15 -9.81
N THR A 123 -27.41 -6.94 -10.94
CA THR A 123 -27.02 -8.01 -11.88
C THR A 123 -25.84 -8.79 -11.34
N LYS A 124 -25.87 -10.12 -11.43
CA LYS A 124 -24.81 -11.01 -10.95
C LYS A 124 -24.20 -11.85 -12.07
N GLY A 125 -22.98 -12.28 -11.87
CA GLY A 125 -22.25 -13.17 -12.76
C GLY A 125 -21.18 -12.48 -13.61
N LEU A 126 -20.44 -13.30 -14.33
CA LEU A 126 -19.39 -12.84 -15.24
C LEU A 126 -19.98 -11.93 -16.34
N TRP A 127 -19.31 -10.81 -16.59
CA TRP A 127 -19.72 -9.76 -17.54
C TRP A 127 -21.04 -9.04 -17.19
N SER A 128 -21.59 -9.25 -16.00
CA SER A 128 -22.70 -8.43 -15.51
C SER A 128 -22.28 -6.97 -15.31
N THR A 129 -23.25 -6.06 -15.24
CA THR A 129 -22.96 -4.64 -14.98
C THR A 129 -22.21 -4.47 -13.65
N THR A 130 -22.61 -5.21 -12.62
CA THR A 130 -21.90 -5.21 -11.32
C THR A 130 -20.44 -5.62 -11.48
N HIS A 131 -20.17 -6.70 -12.25
CA HIS A 131 -18.81 -7.16 -12.51
C HIS A 131 -17.99 -6.13 -13.28
N LEU A 132 -18.53 -5.55 -14.34
CA LEU A 132 -17.82 -4.55 -15.15
C LEU A 132 -17.50 -3.28 -14.36
N VAL A 133 -18.43 -2.81 -13.51
CA VAL A 133 -18.20 -1.66 -12.64
C VAL A 133 -17.17 -1.99 -11.54
N ALA A 134 -17.25 -3.19 -10.95
CA ALA A 134 -16.25 -3.65 -9.99
C ALA A 134 -14.84 -3.73 -10.63
N LEU A 135 -14.75 -4.24 -11.88
CA LEU A 135 -13.50 -4.23 -12.65
C LEU A 135 -12.97 -2.82 -12.92
N ALA A 136 -13.84 -1.87 -13.27
CA ALA A 136 -13.43 -0.48 -13.44
C ALA A 136 -12.86 0.10 -12.14
N GLY A 137 -13.47 -0.20 -10.99
CA GLY A 137 -12.93 0.14 -9.68
C GLY A 137 -11.57 -0.50 -9.42
N LEU A 138 -11.44 -1.79 -9.73
CA LEU A 138 -10.20 -2.55 -9.58
C LEU A 138 -9.07 -1.96 -10.46
N LEU A 139 -9.38 -1.58 -11.71
CA LEU A 139 -8.44 -0.90 -12.60
C LEU A 139 -7.96 0.43 -12.05
N GLY A 140 -8.85 1.23 -11.44
CA GLY A 140 -8.46 2.45 -10.73
C GLY A 140 -7.43 2.20 -9.62
N VAL A 141 -7.65 1.14 -8.83
CA VAL A 141 -6.69 0.71 -7.79
C VAL A 141 -5.37 0.25 -8.40
N ILE A 142 -5.40 -0.54 -9.48
CA ILE A 142 -4.21 -1.04 -10.19
C ILE A 142 -3.36 0.12 -10.71
N ILE A 143 -3.98 1.08 -11.39
CA ILE A 143 -3.31 2.27 -11.91
C ILE A 143 -2.69 3.09 -10.76
N GLY A 144 -3.47 3.29 -9.70
CA GLY A 144 -3.00 3.98 -8.50
C GLY A 144 -1.74 3.33 -7.92
N TYR A 145 -1.75 2.03 -7.66
CA TYR A 145 -0.57 1.32 -7.15
C TYR A 145 0.61 1.33 -8.11
N GLY A 146 0.36 1.28 -9.40
CA GLY A 146 1.40 1.36 -10.43
C GLY A 146 2.23 2.64 -10.37
N ILE A 147 1.65 3.73 -9.87
CA ILE A 147 2.31 5.01 -9.65
C ILE A 147 2.80 5.13 -8.19
N TYR A 148 1.98 4.70 -7.22
CA TYR A 148 2.22 4.89 -5.79
C TYR A 148 3.50 4.22 -5.29
N GLN A 149 3.67 2.95 -5.61
CA GLN A 149 4.82 2.17 -5.15
C GLN A 149 6.15 2.81 -5.60
N PRO A 150 6.39 3.04 -6.90
CA PRO A 150 7.61 3.71 -7.35
C PRO A 150 7.77 5.11 -6.75
N ALA A 151 6.66 5.85 -6.57
CA ALA A 151 6.69 7.20 -6.01
C ALA A 151 7.16 7.22 -4.55
N CYS A 152 6.72 6.26 -3.73
CA CYS A 152 7.17 6.14 -2.33
C CYS A 152 8.66 5.82 -2.24
N TYR A 153 9.16 4.90 -3.08
CA TYR A 153 10.59 4.59 -3.12
C TYR A 153 11.42 5.78 -3.62
N ALA A 154 10.96 6.46 -4.67
CA ALA A 154 11.61 7.68 -5.16
C ALA A 154 11.60 8.80 -4.09
N ALA A 155 10.52 8.94 -3.33
CA ALA A 155 10.39 9.92 -2.27
C ALA A 155 11.37 9.66 -1.12
N VAL A 156 11.59 8.40 -0.72
CA VAL A 156 12.63 8.07 0.26
C VAL A 156 13.98 8.57 -0.22
N LYS A 157 14.38 8.26 -1.46
CA LYS A 157 15.63 8.74 -2.04
C LYS A 157 15.73 10.26 -2.07
N TYR A 158 14.62 10.95 -2.32
CA TYR A 158 14.57 12.41 -2.43
C TYR A 158 14.68 13.12 -1.07
N PHE A 159 14.12 12.52 -0.01
CA PHE A 159 14.02 13.14 1.32
C PHE A 159 15.03 12.60 2.35
N THR A 160 15.95 11.72 1.94
CA THR A 160 17.00 11.16 2.79
C THR A 160 18.38 11.43 2.20
N THR A 161 19.39 11.44 3.05
CA THR A 161 20.81 11.38 2.63
C THR A 161 21.16 9.94 2.22
N GLU A 162 22.26 9.75 1.50
CA GLU A 162 22.73 8.41 1.11
C GLU A 162 22.90 7.46 2.30
N LYS A 163 23.31 7.99 3.47
CA LYS A 163 23.46 7.21 4.71
C LYS A 163 22.15 6.78 5.33
N GLU A 164 21.10 7.58 5.14
CA GLU A 164 19.76 7.34 5.71
C GLU A 164 18.85 6.57 4.76
N ALA A 165 19.13 6.58 3.45
CA ALA A 165 18.31 5.98 2.41
C ALA A 165 18.08 4.47 2.66
N ALA A 166 19.12 3.73 3.03
CA ALA A 166 19.01 2.31 3.34
C ALA A 166 18.02 2.04 4.48
N MET A 167 18.05 2.86 5.55
CA MET A 167 17.10 2.77 6.65
C MET A 167 15.69 3.19 6.22
N GLY A 168 15.56 4.23 5.38
CA GLY A 168 14.29 4.66 4.83
C GLY A 168 13.59 3.56 4.04
N TYR A 169 14.31 2.83 3.18
CA TYR A 169 13.77 1.67 2.46
C TYR A 169 13.42 0.51 3.38
N ALA A 170 14.28 0.19 4.35
CA ALA A 170 14.00 -0.84 5.35
C ALA A 170 12.72 -0.52 6.14
N MET A 171 12.47 0.76 6.43
CA MET A 171 11.26 1.21 7.11
C MET A 171 10.01 1.02 6.25
N LEU A 172 10.02 1.40 4.97
CA LEU A 172 8.91 1.12 4.06
C LEU A 172 8.58 -0.37 4.05
N TYR A 173 9.60 -1.23 3.97
CA TYR A 173 9.41 -2.68 3.98
C TYR A 173 8.80 -3.18 5.29
N ALA A 174 9.30 -2.70 6.44
CA ALA A 174 8.77 -3.05 7.76
C ALA A 174 7.32 -2.60 7.94
N LEU A 175 7.00 -1.38 7.51
CA LEU A 175 5.65 -0.82 7.59
C LEU A 175 4.67 -1.56 6.67
N MET A 176 5.09 -2.00 5.50
CA MET A 176 4.28 -2.84 4.62
C MET A 176 3.93 -4.18 5.27
N ASN A 177 4.91 -4.83 5.93
CA ASN A 177 4.65 -6.07 6.67
C ASN A 177 3.72 -5.86 7.87
N LEU A 178 3.90 -4.75 8.61
CA LEU A 178 2.98 -4.37 9.68
C LEU A 178 1.57 -4.10 9.11
N GLY A 179 1.49 -3.42 7.97
CA GLY A 179 0.25 -3.23 7.21
C GLY A 179 -0.41 -4.55 6.81
N GLY A 180 0.37 -5.59 6.51
CA GLY A 180 -0.15 -6.93 6.24
C GLY A 180 -0.73 -7.65 7.46
N PHE A 181 -0.22 -7.35 8.66
CA PHE A 181 -0.68 -7.93 9.91
C PHE A 181 -1.97 -7.27 10.45
N LEU A 182 -2.04 -5.94 10.40
CA LEU A 182 -3.13 -5.16 11.03
C LEU A 182 -4.54 -5.48 10.50
N PRO A 183 -4.78 -5.80 9.22
CA PRO A 183 -6.10 -6.22 8.74
C PRO A 183 -6.66 -7.44 9.47
N GLY A 184 -5.80 -8.36 9.93
CA GLY A 184 -6.21 -9.50 10.76
C GLY A 184 -6.88 -9.10 12.07
N LEU A 185 -6.58 -7.90 12.59
CA LEU A 185 -7.20 -7.33 13.80
C LEU A 185 -8.40 -6.43 13.47
N ILE A 186 -8.37 -5.70 12.36
CA ILE A 186 -9.38 -4.71 11.98
C ILE A 186 -10.57 -5.38 11.28
N SER A 187 -10.32 -6.28 10.32
CA SER A 187 -11.38 -6.85 9.49
C SER A 187 -12.38 -7.73 10.25
N PRO A 188 -11.98 -8.63 11.20
CA PRO A 188 -12.93 -9.53 11.82
C PRO A 188 -14.05 -8.82 12.61
N PRO A 189 -13.80 -7.86 13.51
CA PRO A 189 -14.84 -7.17 14.24
C PRO A 189 -15.75 -6.35 13.33
N VAL A 190 -15.20 -5.69 12.32
CA VAL A 190 -16.01 -4.92 11.35
C VAL A 190 -16.84 -5.84 10.48
N ARG A 191 -16.28 -6.96 10.01
CA ARG A 191 -17.00 -7.96 9.22
C ARG A 191 -18.16 -8.57 10.00
N HIS A 192 -17.97 -8.83 11.29
CA HIS A 192 -19.01 -9.38 12.16
C HIS A 192 -20.20 -8.42 12.29
N SER A 193 -19.95 -7.11 12.40
CA SER A 193 -21.00 -6.10 12.64
C SER A 193 -21.59 -5.51 11.35
N HIS A 194 -20.79 -5.33 10.30
CA HIS A 194 -21.17 -4.60 9.08
C HIS A 194 -20.92 -5.38 7.77
N GLY A 195 -20.52 -6.65 7.87
CA GLY A 195 -20.21 -7.47 6.70
C GLY A 195 -18.95 -7.04 5.94
N ILE A 196 -18.69 -7.68 4.80
CA ILE A 196 -17.52 -7.42 3.96
C ILE A 196 -17.54 -6.00 3.38
N LEU A 197 -18.70 -5.51 2.94
CA LEU A 197 -18.82 -4.14 2.41
C LEU A 197 -18.49 -3.09 3.47
N GLY A 198 -18.87 -3.35 4.75
CA GLY A 198 -18.45 -2.49 5.86
C GLY A 198 -16.94 -2.43 6.03
N VAL A 199 -16.24 -3.56 5.89
CA VAL A 199 -14.78 -3.60 5.90
C VAL A 199 -14.18 -2.79 4.73
N PHE A 200 -14.76 -2.92 3.53
CA PHE A 200 -14.29 -2.15 2.37
C PHE A 200 -14.47 -0.64 2.58
N TRP A 201 -15.58 -0.21 3.21
CA TRP A 201 -15.78 1.20 3.56
C TRP A 201 -14.75 1.71 4.58
N VAL A 202 -14.34 0.90 5.56
CA VAL A 202 -13.23 1.25 6.47
C VAL A 202 -11.95 1.48 5.67
N TYR A 203 -11.66 0.64 4.67
CA TYR A 203 -10.46 0.82 3.83
C TYR A 203 -10.56 2.01 2.87
N VAL A 204 -11.75 2.35 2.37
CA VAL A 204 -12.00 3.62 1.66
C VAL A 204 -11.68 4.81 2.57
N PHE A 205 -12.17 4.79 3.81
CA PHE A 205 -11.90 5.84 4.79
C PHE A 205 -10.41 5.97 5.12
N LEU A 206 -9.73 4.84 5.36
CA LEU A 206 -8.28 4.85 5.61
C LEU A 206 -7.48 5.41 4.42
N THR A 207 -7.86 5.08 3.17
CA THR A 207 -7.24 5.69 1.99
C THR A 207 -7.43 7.21 1.96
N ALA A 208 -8.63 7.68 2.30
CA ALA A 208 -8.89 9.13 2.38
C ALA A 208 -8.04 9.81 3.45
N VAL A 209 -7.86 9.16 4.61
CA VAL A 209 -6.94 9.63 5.67
C VAL A 209 -5.48 9.65 5.20
N GLY A 210 -5.07 8.68 4.38
CA GLY A 210 -3.71 8.63 3.83
C GLY A 210 -3.37 9.74 2.83
N ILE A 211 -4.36 10.52 2.37
CA ILE A 211 -4.17 11.67 1.46
C ILE A 211 -3.80 12.95 2.25
N VAL A 212 -4.21 13.06 3.52
CA VAL A 212 -4.00 14.23 4.39
C VAL A 212 -2.66 14.19 5.08
#